data_be98f1a4b3cadc77cb4a82682de9c346
#
_entry.id   be98f1a4b3cadc77cb4a82682de9c346
#
_cell.length_a   1.000
_cell.length_b   1.000
_cell.length_c   1.000
_cell.angle_alpha   90.00
_cell.angle_beta   90.00
_cell.angle_gamma   90.00
#
_symmetry.space_group_name_H-M   'P 1'
#
loop_
_entity.id
_entity.type
_entity.pdbx_description
1 polymer ?
#
loop_
_entity_poly.entity_id
_entity_poly.type
_entity_poly.pdbx_seq_one_letter_code
_entity_poly.pdbx_strand_id
1 'polypeptide(L)'
;MYKYRAKLVIMKLTDCYNFHDFRKLAKQRLPSPIFHYIDGAADDEITHRRNTSAYDDVDLIPSVLRGVENVDLTTTIFGKKIALPLYCAPTALQRLFHHEGERAVARAAQKYGTMFGISSLSTVSVEEIDAIVDTPKMFQFYFHKDKGLNSSMVDRAKAANFDVLALTVDTITGGNRERDLRTGFTSPPRLTLQSLLSYMSKPTWVINYLTKSKFQLPHLQDYVGEGTDIAISVGEYFSTMLDQSVNWNDAEKLCSQWGGHFALKGVMSVEDAKRAVDIGCTGIMVSNHGGRQLDGARSPFDQLTEIVDAVGDKIDIICEGGIQRGTHILKALSIGAKACSGGRLYLYALSAGQAGVERALNQYRTELERDMKLMGCTSVEQLNRSNLRFR
;
A
#
# COMPACT_ATOMS: atom_id res chain seq x y z
N MET A 1 -18.41 33.51 30.24
CA MET A 1 -17.26 32.94 29.48
C MET A 1 -17.27 31.43 29.65
N TYR A 2 -18.04 30.70 28.84
CA TYR A 2 -18.15 29.24 28.91
C TYR A 2 -16.91 28.63 28.24
N LYS A 3 -15.95 28.10 29.02
CA LYS A 3 -14.87 27.24 28.52
C LYS A 3 -15.46 25.89 28.16
N TYR A 4 -15.75 25.66 26.90
CA TYR A 4 -15.96 24.32 26.38
C TYR A 4 -14.64 23.53 26.53
N ARG A 5 -14.52 22.74 27.60
CA ARG A 5 -13.56 21.66 27.65
C ARG A 5 -14.03 20.63 26.61
N ALA A 6 -13.40 20.63 25.45
CA ALA A 6 -13.57 19.52 24.50
C ALA A 6 -13.23 18.23 25.25
N LYS A 7 -14.24 17.42 25.60
CA LYS A 7 -14.04 16.07 26.09
C LYS A 7 -13.28 15.34 25.00
N LEU A 8 -12.09 14.82 25.31
CA LEU A 8 -11.35 13.94 24.41
C LEU A 8 -12.25 12.72 24.14
N VAL A 9 -12.95 12.72 23.01
CA VAL A 9 -13.79 11.59 22.61
C VAL A 9 -12.84 10.48 22.19
N ILE A 10 -12.78 9.43 23.01
CA ILE A 10 -12.01 8.23 22.67
C ILE A 10 -12.76 7.52 21.54
N MET A 11 -12.19 7.55 20.35
CA MET A 11 -12.77 6.91 19.16
C MET A 11 -12.68 5.40 19.28
N LYS A 12 -13.80 4.71 19.10
CA LYS A 12 -13.87 3.25 19.03
C LYS A 12 -13.79 2.80 17.58
N LEU A 13 -13.39 1.56 17.35
CA LEU A 13 -13.39 0.98 16.00
C LEU A 13 -14.80 1.03 15.36
N THR A 14 -15.84 0.84 16.16
CA THR A 14 -17.26 0.93 15.73
C THR A 14 -17.65 2.30 15.19
N ASP A 15 -16.93 3.35 15.58
CA ASP A 15 -17.20 4.73 15.16
C ASP A 15 -16.47 5.13 13.87
N CYS A 16 -15.73 4.17 13.26
CA CYS A 16 -15.02 4.40 12.01
C CYS A 16 -15.94 4.08 10.82
N TYR A 17 -16.34 5.13 10.12
CA TYR A 17 -17.23 5.06 8.94
C TYR A 17 -16.53 5.44 7.64
N ASN A 18 -15.27 5.87 7.69
CA ASN A 18 -14.51 6.30 6.53
C ASN A 18 -12.99 6.33 6.82
N PHE A 19 -12.20 6.53 5.77
CA PHE A 19 -10.74 6.66 5.84
C PHE A 19 -10.27 7.64 6.91
N HIS A 20 -10.92 8.82 7.03
CA HIS A 20 -10.51 9.85 8.00
C HIS A 20 -10.76 9.43 9.45
N ASP A 21 -11.78 8.60 9.69
CA ASP A 21 -12.05 8.08 11.02
C ASP A 21 -11.00 7.05 11.44
N PHE A 22 -10.59 6.15 10.52
CA PHE A 22 -9.45 5.26 10.78
C PHE A 22 -8.16 6.04 11.03
N ARG A 23 -7.92 7.12 10.28
CA ARG A 23 -6.77 8.01 10.51
C ARG A 23 -6.82 8.65 11.90
N LYS A 24 -7.98 9.13 12.35
CA LYS A 24 -8.17 9.67 13.73
C LYS A 24 -7.93 8.58 14.77
N LEU A 25 -8.47 7.37 14.57
CA LEU A 25 -8.27 6.23 15.45
C LEU A 25 -6.78 5.87 15.57
N ALA A 26 -6.05 5.80 14.46
CA ALA A 26 -4.61 5.54 14.46
C ALA A 26 -3.84 6.63 15.22
N LYS A 27 -4.17 7.91 15.02
CA LYS A 27 -3.57 9.03 15.75
C LYS A 27 -3.79 8.94 17.27
N GLN A 28 -4.94 8.41 17.70
CA GLN A 28 -5.21 8.20 19.11
C GLN A 28 -4.46 7.00 19.71
N ARG A 29 -4.19 5.96 18.93
CA ARG A 29 -3.60 4.70 19.38
C ARG A 29 -2.09 4.63 19.26
N LEU A 30 -1.53 5.28 18.24
CA LEU A 30 -0.10 5.22 17.93
C LEU A 30 0.68 6.38 18.55
N PRO A 31 1.93 6.16 18.98
CA PRO A 31 2.85 7.24 19.31
C PRO A 31 3.08 8.16 18.10
N SER A 32 3.35 9.43 18.38
CA SER A 32 3.51 10.46 17.34
C SER A 32 4.54 10.09 16.26
N PRO A 33 5.75 9.58 16.59
CA PRO A 33 6.70 9.18 15.55
C PRO A 33 6.13 8.09 14.63
N ILE A 34 5.49 7.08 15.21
CA ILE A 34 4.91 5.95 14.45
C ILE A 34 3.71 6.41 13.59
N PHE A 35 2.86 7.28 14.14
CA PHE A 35 1.76 7.85 13.38
C PHE A 35 2.26 8.67 12.19
N HIS A 36 3.23 9.56 12.40
CA HIS A 36 3.77 10.43 11.34
C HIS A 36 4.53 9.64 10.27
N TYR A 37 5.17 8.52 10.63
CA TYR A 37 5.77 7.62 9.66
C TYR A 37 4.75 7.10 8.62
N ILE A 38 3.51 6.78 9.04
CA ILE A 38 2.45 6.39 8.09
C ILE A 38 1.88 7.62 7.36
N ASP A 39 1.60 8.67 8.13
CA ASP A 39 0.79 9.82 7.72
C ASP A 39 1.59 10.80 6.84
N GLY A 40 2.90 10.89 7.05
CA GLY A 40 3.78 11.82 6.37
C GLY A 40 4.06 11.45 4.91
N ALA A 41 4.50 12.46 4.15
CA ALA A 41 4.96 12.34 2.78
C ALA A 41 6.26 13.14 2.60
N ALA A 42 6.75 13.28 1.36
CA ALA A 42 7.98 13.98 1.08
C ALA A 42 7.79 15.50 1.02
N ASP A 43 8.81 16.24 1.41
CA ASP A 43 8.96 17.68 1.31
C ASP A 43 7.70 18.47 1.73
N ASP A 44 7.10 19.23 0.84
CA ASP A 44 5.89 20.05 1.08
C ASP A 44 4.58 19.25 0.97
N GLU A 45 4.65 17.95 0.69
CA GLU A 45 3.51 17.02 0.55
C GLU A 45 2.49 17.43 -0.53
N ILE A 46 2.92 18.12 -1.57
CA ILE A 46 2.07 18.57 -2.69
C ILE A 46 1.52 17.35 -3.42
N THR A 47 2.40 16.43 -3.81
CA THR A 47 2.02 15.15 -4.46
C THR A 47 1.06 14.33 -3.60
N HIS A 48 1.31 14.26 -2.29
CA HIS A 48 0.42 13.53 -1.38
C HIS A 48 -1.01 14.11 -1.38
N ARG A 49 -1.14 15.43 -1.33
CA ARG A 49 -2.46 16.09 -1.41
C ARG A 49 -3.10 15.87 -2.77
N ARG A 50 -2.32 16.03 -3.86
CA ARG A 50 -2.80 15.85 -5.24
C ARG A 50 -3.26 14.41 -5.49
N ASN A 51 -2.60 13.41 -4.92
CA ASN A 51 -3.00 12.02 -5.09
C ASN A 51 -4.48 11.77 -4.77
N THR A 52 -5.04 12.47 -3.79
CA THR A 52 -6.46 12.33 -3.44
C THR A 52 -7.32 13.34 -4.19
N SER A 53 -6.89 14.63 -4.28
CA SER A 53 -7.71 15.66 -4.92
C SER A 53 -7.84 15.45 -6.44
N ALA A 54 -6.97 14.68 -7.07
CA ALA A 54 -7.08 14.33 -8.48
C ALA A 54 -8.40 13.62 -8.83
N TYR A 55 -8.92 12.83 -7.91
CA TYR A 55 -10.22 12.18 -8.10
C TYR A 55 -11.39 13.17 -8.12
N ASP A 56 -11.25 14.36 -7.52
CA ASP A 56 -12.31 15.38 -7.49
C ASP A 56 -12.49 16.07 -8.84
N ASP A 57 -11.50 15.96 -9.74
CA ASP A 57 -11.54 16.54 -11.09
C ASP A 57 -12.33 15.69 -12.09
N VAL A 58 -12.87 14.55 -11.65
CA VAL A 58 -13.64 13.64 -12.49
C VAL A 58 -14.98 13.30 -11.84
N ASP A 59 -16.06 13.52 -12.55
CA ASP A 59 -17.42 13.15 -12.11
C ASP A 59 -17.80 11.75 -12.60
N LEU A 60 -18.62 11.05 -11.79
CA LEU A 60 -19.27 9.80 -12.19
C LEU A 60 -20.61 10.12 -12.87
N ILE A 61 -20.91 9.44 -13.96
CA ILE A 61 -22.17 9.57 -14.71
C ILE A 61 -23.02 8.33 -14.40
N PRO A 62 -24.05 8.43 -13.55
CA PRO A 62 -24.92 7.30 -13.23
C PRO A 62 -25.91 6.99 -14.35
N SER A 63 -26.29 5.72 -14.48
CA SER A 63 -27.39 5.26 -15.33
C SER A 63 -28.56 4.78 -14.47
N VAL A 64 -29.74 5.29 -14.70
CA VAL A 64 -30.93 4.98 -13.90
C VAL A 64 -31.78 3.87 -14.51
N LEU A 65 -32.66 3.25 -13.71
CA LEU A 65 -33.66 2.24 -14.14
C LEU A 65 -33.03 0.98 -14.76
N ARG A 66 -31.82 0.60 -14.34
CA ARG A 66 -31.07 -0.55 -14.83
C ARG A 66 -31.39 -1.87 -14.12
N GLY A 67 -32.23 -1.86 -13.09
CA GLY A 67 -32.64 -3.08 -12.36
C GLY A 67 -31.46 -3.81 -11.66
N VAL A 68 -30.51 -3.07 -11.09
CA VAL A 68 -29.32 -3.66 -10.42
C VAL A 68 -29.70 -4.17 -9.04
N GLU A 69 -30.03 -5.42 -8.93
CA GLU A 69 -30.31 -6.09 -7.65
C GLU A 69 -29.01 -6.57 -6.98
N ASN A 70 -28.16 -7.25 -7.73
CA ASN A 70 -26.91 -7.82 -7.28
C ASN A 70 -25.72 -7.20 -8.04
N VAL A 71 -24.57 -7.10 -7.36
CA VAL A 71 -23.32 -6.56 -7.91
C VAL A 71 -22.22 -7.59 -7.78
N ASP A 72 -21.52 -7.87 -8.88
CA ASP A 72 -20.28 -8.66 -8.91
C ASP A 72 -19.08 -7.71 -8.90
N LEU A 73 -18.33 -7.72 -7.79
CA LEU A 73 -17.10 -6.94 -7.61
C LEU A 73 -15.84 -7.73 -8.01
N THR A 74 -15.99 -8.97 -8.49
CA THR A 74 -14.81 -9.80 -8.82
C THR A 74 -14.04 -9.24 -10.02
N THR A 75 -12.74 -9.37 -9.98
CA THR A 75 -11.85 -9.06 -11.10
C THR A 75 -10.70 -10.06 -11.12
N THR A 76 -9.93 -10.07 -12.21
CA THR A 76 -8.73 -10.90 -12.34
C THR A 76 -7.52 -9.99 -12.49
N ILE A 77 -6.50 -10.20 -11.65
CA ILE A 77 -5.19 -9.53 -11.73
C ILE A 77 -4.09 -10.57 -11.65
N PHE A 78 -3.06 -10.44 -12.50
CA PHE A 78 -1.95 -11.39 -12.55
C PHE A 78 -2.44 -12.85 -12.61
N GLY A 79 -3.44 -13.10 -13.45
CA GLY A 79 -4.07 -14.43 -13.61
C GLY A 79 -4.83 -14.95 -12.37
N LYS A 80 -4.95 -14.18 -11.30
CA LYS A 80 -5.65 -14.57 -10.06
C LYS A 80 -6.96 -13.84 -9.91
N LYS A 81 -8.05 -14.58 -9.69
CA LYS A 81 -9.35 -14.01 -9.37
C LYS A 81 -9.36 -13.47 -7.95
N ILE A 82 -9.81 -12.25 -7.77
CA ILE A 82 -10.04 -11.60 -6.47
C ILE A 82 -11.48 -11.13 -6.36
N ALA A 83 -12.05 -11.22 -5.16
CA ALA A 83 -13.46 -10.88 -4.90
C ALA A 83 -13.71 -9.37 -4.72
N LEU A 84 -12.64 -8.58 -4.61
CA LEU A 84 -12.70 -7.14 -4.42
C LEU A 84 -11.64 -6.48 -5.31
N PRO A 85 -11.96 -5.48 -6.17
CA PRO A 85 -11.00 -4.84 -7.07
C PRO A 85 -10.12 -3.81 -6.31
N LEU A 86 -9.76 -4.16 -5.09
CA LEU A 86 -8.90 -3.42 -4.17
C LEU A 86 -8.10 -4.42 -3.35
N TYR A 87 -6.79 -4.24 -3.26
CA TYR A 87 -5.95 -5.08 -2.42
C TYR A 87 -5.01 -4.28 -1.50
N CYS A 88 -4.49 -4.98 -0.48
CA CYS A 88 -3.58 -4.41 0.49
C CYS A 88 -2.19 -4.28 -0.13
N ALA A 89 -1.78 -3.04 -0.45
CA ALA A 89 -0.47 -2.75 -1.02
C ALA A 89 0.68 -3.17 -0.09
N PRO A 90 1.83 -3.59 -0.62
CA PRO A 90 2.99 -3.92 0.19
C PRO A 90 3.48 -2.69 0.97
N THR A 91 3.59 -2.82 2.29
CA THR A 91 4.11 -1.78 3.17
C THR A 91 5.07 -2.37 4.21
N ALA A 92 6.07 -1.58 4.57
CA ALA A 92 7.11 -1.98 5.51
C ALA A 92 6.65 -1.90 6.97
N LEU A 93 7.31 -2.66 7.86
CA LEU A 93 7.32 -2.47 9.30
C LEU A 93 5.93 -2.51 9.97
N GLN A 94 5.01 -3.34 9.51
CA GLN A 94 3.62 -3.30 9.97
C GLN A 94 3.44 -3.62 11.46
N ARG A 95 4.37 -4.36 12.09
CA ARG A 95 4.34 -4.61 13.54
C ARG A 95 4.62 -3.37 14.40
N LEU A 96 5.09 -2.27 13.82
CA LEU A 96 5.10 -0.98 14.49
C LEU A 96 3.69 -0.43 14.79
N PHE A 97 2.70 -0.81 13.98
CA PHE A 97 1.33 -0.30 14.10
C PHE A 97 0.46 -1.19 14.97
N HIS A 98 0.70 -2.51 14.91
CA HIS A 98 0.07 -3.51 15.75
C HIS A 98 0.97 -4.74 15.86
N HIS A 99 1.00 -5.41 17.00
CA HIS A 99 1.91 -6.55 17.23
C HIS A 99 1.71 -7.73 16.25
N GLU A 100 0.54 -7.90 15.67
CA GLU A 100 0.29 -8.92 14.63
C GLU A 100 0.83 -8.50 13.26
N GLY A 101 0.92 -7.18 12.96
CA GLY A 101 1.48 -6.66 11.72
C GLY A 101 0.89 -7.30 10.46
N GLU A 102 1.76 -7.79 9.61
CA GLU A 102 1.45 -8.41 8.32
C GLU A 102 0.51 -9.62 8.45
N ARG A 103 0.57 -10.37 9.57
CA ARG A 103 -0.34 -11.50 9.86
C ARG A 103 -1.81 -11.06 9.87
N ALA A 104 -2.07 -9.94 10.54
CA ALA A 104 -3.43 -9.38 10.65
C ALA A 104 -3.96 -8.95 9.28
N VAL A 105 -3.11 -8.33 8.46
CA VAL A 105 -3.49 -7.85 7.13
C VAL A 105 -3.71 -9.02 6.18
N ALA A 106 -2.81 -10.01 6.17
CA ALA A 106 -2.94 -11.20 5.33
C ALA A 106 -4.23 -11.98 5.61
N ARG A 107 -4.56 -12.22 6.88
CA ARG A 107 -5.82 -12.89 7.27
C ARG A 107 -7.05 -12.07 6.88
N ALA A 108 -7.00 -10.75 7.02
CA ALA A 108 -8.09 -9.89 6.58
C ALA A 108 -8.25 -9.92 5.05
N ALA A 109 -7.14 -9.87 4.29
CA ALA A 109 -7.17 -10.00 2.84
C ALA A 109 -7.78 -11.33 2.39
N GLN A 110 -7.37 -12.45 3.00
CA GLN A 110 -7.97 -13.77 2.74
C GLN A 110 -9.47 -13.79 3.02
N LYS A 111 -9.90 -13.25 4.16
CA LYS A 111 -11.33 -13.21 4.53
C LYS A 111 -12.18 -12.45 3.50
N TYR A 112 -11.63 -11.43 2.88
CA TYR A 112 -12.30 -10.64 1.85
C TYR A 112 -11.99 -11.11 0.43
N GLY A 113 -11.27 -12.22 0.27
CA GLY A 113 -10.96 -12.82 -1.03
C GLY A 113 -10.12 -11.90 -1.92
N THR A 114 -9.26 -11.07 -1.34
CA THR A 114 -8.41 -10.16 -2.11
C THR A 114 -6.93 -10.50 -1.94
N MET A 115 -6.08 -9.91 -2.79
CA MET A 115 -4.62 -10.11 -2.75
C MET A 115 -3.98 -9.42 -1.56
N PHE A 116 -2.94 -10.03 -1.01
CA PHE A 116 -2.06 -9.44 -0.01
C PHE A 116 -0.66 -9.17 -0.59
N GLY A 117 -0.21 -7.92 -0.52
CA GLY A 117 1.17 -7.54 -0.84
C GLY A 117 2.03 -7.47 0.42
N ILE A 118 3.12 -8.24 0.46
CA ILE A 118 4.15 -8.16 1.50
C ILE A 118 5.37 -7.42 0.98
N SER A 119 6.00 -6.60 1.83
CA SER A 119 7.25 -5.90 1.51
C SER A 119 8.47 -6.72 1.88
N SER A 120 9.56 -6.58 1.15
CA SER A 120 10.89 -7.09 1.57
C SER A 120 11.38 -6.49 2.88
N LEU A 121 10.80 -5.36 3.32
CA LEU A 121 11.00 -4.75 4.64
C LEU A 121 9.88 -5.10 5.63
N SER A 122 9.20 -6.21 5.43
CA SER A 122 8.18 -6.69 6.37
C SER A 122 8.81 -7.23 7.66
N THR A 123 8.01 -7.24 8.71
CA THR A 123 8.37 -7.75 10.03
C THR A 123 7.90 -9.19 10.27
N VAL A 124 7.39 -9.82 9.23
CA VAL A 124 6.97 -11.23 9.18
C VAL A 124 7.54 -11.82 7.90
N SER A 125 7.99 -13.07 7.93
CA SER A 125 8.60 -13.70 6.76
C SER A 125 7.58 -14.16 5.72
N VAL A 126 8.04 -14.36 4.48
CA VAL A 126 7.20 -14.89 3.40
C VAL A 126 6.72 -16.31 3.73
N GLU A 127 7.57 -17.12 4.37
CA GLU A 127 7.25 -18.50 4.77
C GLU A 127 6.13 -18.51 5.82
N GLU A 128 6.19 -17.60 6.78
CA GLU A 128 5.15 -17.51 7.80
C GLU A 128 3.81 -17.07 7.21
N ILE A 129 3.83 -16.12 6.25
CA ILE A 129 2.60 -15.70 5.57
C ILE A 129 2.02 -16.85 4.76
N ASP A 130 2.84 -17.61 4.02
CA ASP A 130 2.38 -18.78 3.26
C ASP A 130 1.73 -19.84 4.16
N ALA A 131 2.30 -20.05 5.34
CA ALA A 131 1.78 -21.02 6.32
C ALA A 131 0.41 -20.64 6.93
N ILE A 132 0.02 -19.36 6.91
CA ILE A 132 -1.18 -18.88 7.61
C ILE A 132 -2.32 -18.43 6.70
N VAL A 133 -2.09 -18.22 5.39
CA VAL A 133 -3.12 -17.79 4.44
C VAL A 133 -2.94 -18.47 3.08
N ASP A 134 -4.10 -18.77 2.45
CA ASP A 134 -4.20 -19.25 1.08
C ASP A 134 -5.01 -18.23 0.25
N THR A 135 -4.43 -17.07 0.06
CA THR A 135 -4.97 -15.98 -0.79
C THR A 135 -3.91 -15.58 -1.80
N PRO A 136 -4.25 -14.98 -2.95
CA PRO A 136 -3.25 -14.46 -3.87
C PRO A 136 -2.24 -13.57 -3.14
N LYS A 137 -0.95 -13.80 -3.36
CA LYS A 137 0.16 -13.15 -2.63
C LYS A 137 1.13 -12.50 -3.60
N MET A 138 1.53 -11.28 -3.29
CA MET A 138 2.54 -10.52 -4.01
C MET A 138 3.73 -10.24 -3.09
N PHE A 139 4.95 -10.55 -3.54
CA PHE A 139 6.17 -10.13 -2.85
C PHE A 139 6.74 -8.88 -3.50
N GLN A 140 6.77 -7.77 -2.75
CA GLN A 140 7.39 -6.53 -3.19
C GLN A 140 8.87 -6.52 -2.80
N PHE A 141 9.69 -6.18 -3.76
CA PHE A 141 11.13 -6.31 -3.73
C PHE A 141 11.81 -4.98 -4.01
N TYR A 142 12.88 -4.67 -3.28
CA TYR A 142 13.85 -3.63 -3.63
C TYR A 142 15.13 -4.28 -4.13
N PHE A 143 15.76 -3.69 -5.13
CA PHE A 143 17.00 -4.23 -5.68
C PHE A 143 18.19 -3.80 -4.83
N HIS A 144 18.94 -4.78 -4.30
CA HIS A 144 20.07 -4.56 -3.39
C HIS A 144 21.40 -4.64 -4.12
N LYS A 145 22.44 -3.99 -3.57
CA LYS A 145 23.82 -4.10 -4.03
C LYS A 145 24.31 -5.56 -3.96
N ASP A 146 23.93 -6.26 -2.91
CA ASP A 146 24.22 -7.67 -2.71
C ASP A 146 23.33 -8.53 -3.62
N LYS A 147 23.95 -9.16 -4.62
CA LYS A 147 23.26 -10.03 -5.58
C LYS A 147 22.82 -11.36 -4.94
N GLY A 148 23.56 -11.84 -3.93
CA GLY A 148 23.19 -13.04 -3.16
C GLY A 148 21.91 -12.82 -2.37
N LEU A 149 21.78 -11.66 -1.72
CA LEU A 149 20.55 -11.25 -1.04
C LEU A 149 19.37 -11.18 -2.01
N ASN A 150 19.57 -10.59 -3.20
CA ASN A 150 18.53 -10.52 -4.21
C ASN A 150 18.02 -11.91 -4.61
N SER A 151 18.95 -12.85 -4.92
CA SER A 151 18.59 -14.23 -5.29
C SER A 151 17.90 -14.95 -4.13
N SER A 152 18.43 -14.86 -2.92
CA SER A 152 17.84 -15.49 -1.73
C SER A 152 16.38 -15.04 -1.49
N MET A 153 16.09 -13.74 -1.58
CA MET A 153 14.73 -13.23 -1.43
C MET A 153 13.77 -13.75 -2.49
N VAL A 154 14.22 -13.79 -3.76
CA VAL A 154 13.43 -14.31 -4.89
C VAL A 154 13.12 -15.79 -4.69
N ASP A 155 14.13 -16.59 -4.33
CA ASP A 155 14.01 -18.03 -4.16
C ASP A 155 13.08 -18.36 -2.97
N ARG A 156 13.20 -17.63 -1.85
CA ARG A 156 12.31 -17.74 -0.69
C ARG A 156 10.86 -17.42 -1.06
N ALA A 157 10.63 -16.33 -1.81
CA ALA A 157 9.28 -15.97 -2.25
C ALA A 157 8.67 -17.03 -3.18
N LYS A 158 9.47 -17.64 -4.07
CA LYS A 158 9.03 -18.76 -4.91
C LYS A 158 8.68 -19.98 -4.07
N ALA A 159 9.56 -20.38 -3.14
CA ALA A 159 9.36 -21.52 -2.27
C ALA A 159 8.12 -21.34 -1.35
N ALA A 160 7.78 -20.10 -1.00
CA ALA A 160 6.59 -19.72 -0.24
C ALA A 160 5.37 -19.46 -1.13
N ASN A 161 5.32 -19.97 -2.35
CA ASN A 161 4.16 -19.94 -3.26
C ASN A 161 3.61 -18.52 -3.50
N PHE A 162 4.47 -17.50 -3.61
CA PHE A 162 4.03 -16.17 -3.99
C PHE A 162 3.72 -16.12 -5.48
N ASP A 163 2.58 -15.53 -5.83
CA ASP A 163 2.06 -15.50 -7.20
C ASP A 163 2.72 -14.43 -8.06
N VAL A 164 3.11 -13.31 -7.44
CA VAL A 164 3.64 -12.12 -8.13
C VAL A 164 4.90 -11.63 -7.44
N LEU A 165 5.95 -11.34 -8.23
CA LEU A 165 7.08 -10.52 -7.80
C LEU A 165 6.90 -9.09 -8.31
N ALA A 166 6.91 -8.11 -7.41
CA ALA A 166 6.81 -6.68 -7.74
C ALA A 166 8.11 -5.95 -7.43
N LEU A 167 8.87 -5.57 -8.45
CA LEU A 167 10.06 -4.73 -8.30
C LEU A 167 9.67 -3.27 -8.13
N THR A 168 10.06 -2.67 -7.00
CA THR A 168 9.85 -1.23 -6.76
C THR A 168 10.96 -0.42 -7.42
N VAL A 169 10.59 0.49 -8.30
CA VAL A 169 11.52 1.25 -9.16
C VAL A 169 11.54 2.76 -8.88
N ASP A 170 10.65 3.24 -8.03
CA ASP A 170 10.55 4.66 -7.62
C ASP A 170 11.36 5.00 -6.35
N THR A 171 12.15 4.05 -5.84
CA THR A 171 12.84 4.16 -4.55
C THR A 171 14.30 3.74 -4.66
N ILE A 172 15.06 4.41 -5.51
CA ILE A 172 16.52 4.24 -5.59
C ILE A 172 17.24 4.98 -4.45
N THR A 173 16.56 5.94 -3.84
CA THR A 173 16.96 6.67 -2.63
C THR A 173 15.73 6.99 -1.79
N GLY A 174 15.92 7.33 -0.53
CA GLY A 174 14.81 7.74 0.34
C GLY A 174 14.32 9.15 0.04
N GLY A 175 13.00 9.37 -0.08
CA GLY A 175 12.43 10.70 -0.13
C GLY A 175 12.61 11.46 1.19
N ASN A 176 12.67 12.79 1.13
CA ASN A 176 12.86 13.66 2.28
C ASN A 176 11.58 13.76 3.12
N ARG A 177 11.45 12.93 4.14
CA ARG A 177 10.26 12.87 5.02
C ARG A 177 10.47 13.72 6.26
N GLU A 178 10.27 15.02 6.14
CA GLU A 178 10.51 15.97 7.22
C GLU A 178 9.76 15.66 8.52
N ARG A 179 8.55 15.09 8.44
CA ARG A 179 7.79 14.70 9.62
C ARG A 179 8.50 13.60 10.42
N ASP A 180 9.17 12.67 9.74
CA ASP A 180 9.94 11.61 10.40
C ASP A 180 11.12 12.24 11.14
N LEU A 181 11.84 13.16 10.51
CA LEU A 181 12.94 13.90 11.12
C LEU A 181 12.49 14.72 12.33
N ARG A 182 11.38 15.47 12.19
CA ARG A 182 10.84 16.33 13.28
C ARG A 182 10.31 15.52 14.48
N THR A 183 9.84 14.31 14.26
CA THR A 183 9.29 13.46 15.33
C THR A 183 10.30 12.48 15.91
N GLY A 184 11.53 12.46 15.38
CA GLY A 184 12.60 11.58 15.86
C GLY A 184 12.51 10.14 15.35
N PHE A 185 11.70 9.88 14.33
CA PHE A 185 11.72 8.61 13.61
C PHE A 185 12.90 8.60 12.63
N THR A 186 14.10 8.56 13.20
CA THR A 186 15.40 8.64 12.50
C THR A 186 16.26 7.44 12.87
N SER A 187 17.42 7.30 12.24
CA SER A 187 18.46 6.33 12.61
C SER A 187 19.75 7.00 13.07
N PRO A 188 20.18 6.65 14.25
CA PRO A 188 19.41 5.97 15.30
C PRO A 188 18.18 6.81 15.71
N PRO A 189 17.14 6.20 16.35
CA PRO A 189 15.97 6.95 16.81
C PRO A 189 16.39 8.07 17.77
N ARG A 190 15.94 9.29 17.49
CA ARG A 190 16.16 10.43 18.39
C ARG A 190 15.02 10.52 19.39
N LEU A 191 15.25 10.04 20.62
CA LEU A 191 14.30 10.21 21.70
C LEU A 191 14.32 11.65 22.19
N THR A 192 13.45 12.48 21.64
CA THR A 192 13.17 13.82 22.17
C THR A 192 12.23 13.72 23.37
N LEU A 193 12.22 14.72 24.25
CA LEU A 193 11.26 14.78 25.35
C LEU A 193 9.82 14.66 24.84
N GLN A 194 9.51 15.28 23.70
CA GLN A 194 8.20 15.22 23.08
C GLN A 194 7.86 13.80 22.57
N SER A 195 8.79 13.10 21.93
CA SER A 195 8.59 11.72 21.50
C SER A 195 8.40 10.79 22.71
N LEU A 196 9.19 10.95 23.77
CA LEU A 196 9.08 10.17 24.99
C LEU A 196 7.69 10.36 25.65
N LEU A 197 7.24 11.60 25.81
CA LEU A 197 5.89 11.90 26.33
C LEU A 197 4.80 11.28 25.44
N SER A 198 5.02 11.27 24.13
CA SER A 198 4.09 10.64 23.20
C SER A 198 4.02 9.12 23.40
N TYR A 199 5.14 8.42 23.57
CA TYR A 199 5.16 6.99 23.90
C TYR A 199 4.44 6.73 25.23
N MET A 200 4.75 7.49 26.28
CA MET A 200 4.09 7.36 27.60
C MET A 200 2.57 7.57 27.54
N SER A 201 2.10 8.39 26.61
CA SER A 201 0.64 8.62 26.40
C SER A 201 -0.09 7.46 25.72
N LYS A 202 0.63 6.43 25.27
CA LYS A 202 0.08 5.27 24.52
C LYS A 202 0.39 3.95 25.24
N PRO A 203 -0.09 3.73 26.47
CA PRO A 203 0.31 2.60 27.29
C PRO A 203 0.03 1.25 26.65
N THR A 204 -1.09 1.08 25.96
CA THR A 204 -1.42 -0.16 25.24
C THR A 204 -0.39 -0.48 24.15
N TRP A 205 0.07 0.52 23.40
CA TRP A 205 1.10 0.34 22.38
C TRP A 205 2.43 -0.05 23.04
N VAL A 206 2.83 0.66 24.09
CA VAL A 206 4.08 0.40 24.83
C VAL A 206 4.09 -1.01 25.44
N ILE A 207 3.00 -1.40 26.10
CA ILE A 207 2.88 -2.75 26.69
C ILE A 207 3.00 -3.82 25.59
N ASN A 208 2.29 -3.69 24.48
CA ASN A 208 2.40 -4.64 23.37
C ASN A 208 3.84 -4.68 22.81
N TYR A 209 4.48 -3.54 22.63
CA TYR A 209 5.85 -3.46 22.13
C TYR A 209 6.87 -4.15 23.08
N LEU A 210 6.69 -4.01 24.40
CA LEU A 210 7.60 -4.57 25.40
C LEU A 210 7.32 -6.06 25.72
N THR A 211 6.06 -6.50 25.67
CA THR A 211 5.65 -7.84 26.12
C THR A 211 5.51 -8.86 24.99
N LYS A 212 5.33 -8.42 23.76
CA LYS A 212 5.26 -9.32 22.59
C LYS A 212 6.67 -9.56 22.03
N SER A 213 6.79 -10.62 21.22
CA SER A 213 8.06 -10.96 20.58
C SER A 213 8.62 -9.75 19.83
N LYS A 214 9.89 -9.45 20.04
CA LYS A 214 10.60 -8.43 19.26
C LYS A 214 10.47 -8.78 17.79
N PHE A 215 10.25 -7.79 16.95
CA PHE A 215 10.22 -8.00 15.51
C PHE A 215 11.61 -7.75 14.92
N GLN A 216 11.89 -8.45 13.87
CA GLN A 216 13.11 -8.36 13.07
C GLN A 216 12.70 -8.10 11.63
N LEU A 217 13.67 -7.92 10.75
CA LEU A 217 13.46 -7.90 9.31
C LEU A 217 13.89 -9.26 8.74
N PRO A 218 13.01 -10.26 8.70
CA PRO A 218 13.38 -11.65 8.45
C PRO A 218 13.94 -11.90 7.06
N HIS A 219 13.75 -10.98 6.13
CA HIS A 219 14.32 -11.06 4.79
C HIS A 219 15.75 -10.49 4.72
N LEU A 220 16.21 -9.79 5.77
CA LEU A 220 17.53 -9.16 5.85
C LEU A 220 18.43 -9.77 6.93
N GLN A 221 17.95 -10.73 7.73
CA GLN A 221 18.67 -11.25 8.91
C GLN A 221 20.06 -11.80 8.60
N ASP A 222 20.23 -12.50 7.49
CA ASP A 222 21.50 -13.10 7.10
C ASP A 222 22.54 -12.08 6.62
N TYR A 223 22.11 -10.84 6.34
CA TYR A 223 22.91 -9.77 5.77
C TYR A 223 23.06 -8.55 6.68
N VAL A 224 22.21 -8.45 7.69
CA VAL A 224 22.26 -7.43 8.73
C VAL A 224 22.63 -8.15 10.02
N GLY A 225 23.87 -7.98 10.51
CA GLY A 225 24.40 -8.72 11.66
C GLY A 225 23.48 -8.67 12.88
N GLU A 226 23.58 -9.69 13.76
CA GLU A 226 22.83 -9.79 15.01
C GLU A 226 22.94 -8.49 15.83
N GLY A 227 21.82 -7.93 16.26
CA GLY A 227 21.78 -6.75 17.13
C GLY A 227 21.62 -5.41 16.41
N THR A 228 21.47 -5.37 15.11
CA THR A 228 20.91 -4.20 14.44
C THR A 228 19.44 -4.12 14.81
N ASP A 229 19.17 -3.52 15.98
CA ASP A 229 17.84 -3.03 16.30
C ASP A 229 17.32 -2.29 15.07
N ILE A 230 16.03 -2.42 14.78
CA ILE A 230 15.26 -1.72 13.73
C ILE A 230 15.51 -0.18 13.71
N ALA A 231 16.35 0.26 14.53
CA ALA A 231 17.03 1.54 14.56
C ALA A 231 18.01 1.78 13.39
N ILE A 232 18.31 0.80 12.52
CA ILE A 232 18.83 1.12 11.20
C ILE A 232 17.68 1.77 10.49
N SER A 233 17.74 3.08 10.41
CA SER A 233 16.64 3.85 9.82
C SER A 233 16.41 3.33 8.43
N VAL A 234 15.16 3.32 8.09
CA VAL A 234 14.74 3.18 6.70
C VAL A 234 15.58 4.09 5.77
N GLY A 235 16.01 5.27 6.24
CA GLY A 235 16.90 6.16 5.48
C GLY A 235 18.31 5.62 5.25
N GLU A 236 18.96 5.03 6.26
CA GLU A 236 20.28 4.41 6.12
C GLU A 236 20.21 3.14 5.23
N TYR A 237 19.17 2.34 5.39
CA TYR A 237 18.91 1.22 4.51
C TYR A 237 18.87 1.65 3.04
N PHE A 238 18.10 2.69 2.70
CA PHE A 238 17.99 3.16 1.32
C PHE A 238 19.29 3.72 0.75
N SER A 239 20.15 4.31 1.57
CA SER A 239 21.43 4.85 1.11
C SER A 239 22.54 3.81 1.04
N THR A 240 22.52 2.80 1.91
CA THR A 240 23.62 1.83 2.07
C THR A 240 23.40 0.51 1.33
N MET A 241 22.20 -0.04 1.38
CA MET A 241 21.90 -1.39 0.88
C MET A 241 21.31 -1.41 -0.53
N LEU A 242 20.54 -0.38 -0.92
CA LEU A 242 19.93 -0.37 -2.26
C LEU A 242 20.96 -0.08 -3.35
N ASP A 243 20.80 -0.75 -4.49
CA ASP A 243 21.60 -0.49 -5.68
C ASP A 243 21.00 0.68 -6.46
N GLN A 244 21.63 1.85 -6.35
CA GLN A 244 21.20 3.04 -7.06
C GLN A 244 21.52 3.01 -8.55
N SER A 245 22.32 2.03 -8.99
CA SER A 245 22.69 1.82 -10.41
C SER A 245 21.75 0.87 -11.15
N VAL A 246 20.71 0.32 -10.45
CA VAL A 246 19.74 -0.58 -11.06
C VAL A 246 19.13 0.03 -12.33
N ASN A 247 19.04 -0.78 -13.36
CA ASN A 247 18.60 -0.37 -14.68
C ASN A 247 17.66 -1.42 -15.31
N TRP A 248 17.20 -1.14 -16.51
CA TRP A 248 16.27 -2.00 -17.24
C TRP A 248 16.78 -3.41 -17.50
N ASN A 249 18.10 -3.58 -17.76
CA ASN A 249 18.68 -4.91 -17.96
C ASN A 249 18.64 -5.74 -16.66
N ASP A 250 18.78 -5.09 -15.50
CA ASP A 250 18.64 -5.77 -14.22
C ASP A 250 17.18 -6.18 -13.96
N ALA A 251 16.23 -5.33 -14.31
CA ALA A 251 14.80 -5.64 -14.23
C ALA A 251 14.40 -6.80 -15.15
N GLU A 252 14.90 -6.83 -16.38
CA GLU A 252 14.67 -7.90 -17.36
C GLU A 252 15.24 -9.24 -16.87
N LYS A 253 16.47 -9.25 -16.34
CA LYS A 253 17.08 -10.44 -15.74
C LYS A 253 16.27 -10.95 -14.56
N LEU A 254 15.80 -10.05 -13.68
CA LEU A 254 14.99 -10.41 -12.53
C LEU A 254 13.62 -10.97 -12.97
N CYS A 255 12.99 -10.37 -13.98
CA CYS A 255 11.76 -10.87 -14.59
C CYS A 255 11.95 -12.30 -15.11
N SER A 256 13.03 -12.54 -15.88
CA SER A 256 13.38 -13.86 -16.39
C SER A 256 13.70 -14.87 -15.28
N GLN A 257 14.42 -14.44 -14.24
CA GLN A 257 14.73 -15.28 -13.08
C GLN A 257 13.45 -15.66 -12.32
N TRP A 258 12.52 -14.75 -12.15
CA TRP A 258 11.24 -15.04 -11.50
C TRP A 258 10.42 -16.05 -12.30
N GLY A 259 10.28 -15.86 -13.61
CA GLY A 259 9.61 -16.78 -14.52
C GLY A 259 8.12 -16.95 -14.30
N GLY A 260 7.49 -16.07 -13.51
CA GLY A 260 6.07 -16.02 -13.22
C GLY A 260 5.50 -14.62 -13.48
N HIS A 261 4.39 -14.25 -12.82
CA HIS A 261 3.85 -12.91 -12.91
C HIS A 261 4.81 -11.89 -12.29
N PHE A 262 5.28 -10.96 -13.10
CA PHE A 262 6.24 -9.93 -12.70
C PHE A 262 5.65 -8.54 -12.93
N ALA A 263 5.79 -7.67 -11.93
CA ALA A 263 5.29 -6.31 -12.00
C ALA A 263 6.37 -5.27 -11.67
N LEU A 264 6.31 -4.10 -12.30
CA LEU A 264 7.04 -2.92 -11.84
C LEU A 264 6.13 -2.03 -11.02
N LYS A 265 6.57 -1.62 -9.83
CA LYS A 265 5.85 -0.72 -8.92
C LYS A 265 6.53 0.65 -8.92
N GLY A 266 5.73 1.70 -9.21
CA GLY A 266 6.24 3.07 -9.26
C GLY A 266 6.40 3.62 -10.68
N VAL A 267 5.72 3.04 -11.65
CA VAL A 267 5.75 3.48 -13.05
C VAL A 267 4.81 4.65 -13.23
N MET A 268 5.35 5.79 -13.69
CA MET A 268 4.61 7.06 -13.85
C MET A 268 4.78 7.70 -15.24
N SER A 269 5.40 7.02 -16.20
CA SER A 269 5.50 7.49 -17.58
C SER A 269 5.00 6.44 -18.57
N VAL A 270 4.51 6.92 -19.72
CA VAL A 270 4.07 6.06 -20.84
C VAL A 270 5.26 5.29 -21.44
N GLU A 271 6.42 5.94 -21.49
CA GLU A 271 7.65 5.33 -22.04
C GLU A 271 8.09 4.14 -21.18
N ASP A 272 8.14 4.33 -19.84
CA ASP A 272 8.49 3.25 -18.91
C ASP A 272 7.43 2.13 -18.92
N ALA A 273 6.14 2.47 -19.06
CA ALA A 273 5.08 1.48 -19.17
C ALA A 273 5.23 0.60 -20.43
N LYS A 274 5.57 1.19 -21.59
CA LYS A 274 5.88 0.43 -22.82
C LYS A 274 7.10 -0.46 -22.63
N ARG A 275 8.15 0.08 -22.02
CA ARG A 275 9.38 -0.69 -21.76
C ARG A 275 9.16 -1.83 -20.76
N ALA A 276 8.24 -1.66 -19.79
CA ALA A 276 7.83 -2.75 -18.91
C ALA A 276 7.19 -3.91 -19.69
N VAL A 277 6.38 -3.62 -20.71
CA VAL A 277 5.84 -4.65 -21.62
C VAL A 277 6.99 -5.36 -22.37
N ASP A 278 7.93 -4.58 -22.91
CA ASP A 278 9.04 -5.11 -23.74
C ASP A 278 9.94 -6.09 -22.95
N ILE A 279 10.17 -5.86 -21.65
CA ILE A 279 10.96 -6.78 -20.79
C ILE A 279 10.16 -7.95 -20.23
N GLY A 280 8.88 -8.11 -20.60
CA GLY A 280 8.03 -9.23 -20.20
C GLY A 280 7.26 -9.06 -18.90
N CYS A 281 7.08 -7.84 -18.39
CA CYS A 281 6.16 -7.60 -17.25
C CYS A 281 4.74 -8.03 -17.61
N THR A 282 4.06 -8.64 -16.65
CA THR A 282 2.63 -8.99 -16.77
C THR A 282 1.71 -7.94 -16.17
N GLY A 283 2.26 -6.93 -15.50
CA GLY A 283 1.52 -5.78 -15.01
C GLY A 283 2.42 -4.68 -14.47
N ILE A 284 1.82 -3.53 -14.22
CA ILE A 284 2.48 -2.39 -13.58
C ILE A 284 1.57 -1.76 -12.54
N MET A 285 2.19 -1.20 -11.50
CA MET A 285 1.53 -0.35 -10.53
C MET A 285 1.84 1.10 -10.86
N VAL A 286 0.83 1.82 -11.33
CA VAL A 286 0.90 3.28 -11.51
C VAL A 286 0.85 3.90 -10.13
N SER A 287 2.01 4.34 -9.64
CA SER A 287 2.24 4.72 -8.24
C SER A 287 3.37 5.73 -8.13
N ASN A 288 3.24 6.69 -7.22
CA ASN A 288 4.29 7.59 -6.77
C ASN A 288 4.63 7.36 -5.29
N HIS A 289 4.48 6.11 -4.83
CA HIS A 289 4.75 5.70 -3.44
C HIS A 289 3.90 6.46 -2.40
N GLY A 290 2.69 6.89 -2.80
CA GLY A 290 1.81 7.68 -1.94
C GLY A 290 2.34 9.08 -1.62
N GLY A 291 3.13 9.68 -2.51
CA GLY A 291 3.75 10.98 -2.35
C GLY A 291 4.93 10.99 -1.37
N ARG A 292 5.58 9.86 -1.13
CA ARG A 292 6.66 9.71 -0.13
C ARG A 292 8.06 9.78 -0.72
N GLN A 293 8.18 9.90 -2.04
CA GLN A 293 9.44 9.92 -2.78
C GLN A 293 9.67 11.28 -3.43
N LEU A 294 9.40 11.45 -4.70
CA LEU A 294 9.53 12.72 -5.40
C LEU A 294 8.28 13.57 -5.15
N ASP A 295 8.42 14.69 -4.42
CA ASP A 295 7.34 15.68 -4.32
C ASP A 295 7.28 16.54 -5.57
N GLY A 296 6.11 17.05 -5.92
CA GLY A 296 5.86 17.72 -7.21
C GLY A 296 5.60 16.75 -8.38
N ALA A 297 5.66 15.41 -8.15
CA ALA A 297 5.30 14.43 -9.15
C ALA A 297 3.78 14.44 -9.42
N ARG A 298 3.39 14.04 -10.64
CA ARG A 298 1.98 13.86 -11.02
C ARG A 298 1.31 12.79 -10.17
N SER A 299 -0.01 12.90 -9.92
CA SER A 299 -0.72 11.83 -9.22
C SER A 299 -0.88 10.59 -10.12
N PRO A 300 -0.93 9.38 -9.53
CA PRO A 300 -1.17 8.16 -10.28
C PRO A 300 -2.50 8.18 -11.04
N PHE A 301 -3.54 8.77 -10.45
CA PHE A 301 -4.85 8.88 -11.10
C PHE A 301 -4.81 9.83 -12.31
N ASP A 302 -4.12 10.97 -12.22
CA ASP A 302 -3.92 11.89 -13.37
C ASP A 302 -3.12 11.22 -14.51
N GLN A 303 -2.18 10.31 -14.17
CA GLN A 303 -1.35 9.62 -15.15
C GLN A 303 -2.01 8.37 -15.76
N LEU A 304 -3.03 7.83 -15.09
CA LEU A 304 -3.62 6.53 -15.39
C LEU A 304 -4.13 6.43 -16.82
N THR A 305 -4.84 7.45 -17.31
CA THR A 305 -5.45 7.43 -18.65
C THR A 305 -4.41 7.22 -19.75
N GLU A 306 -3.32 7.97 -19.74
CA GLU A 306 -2.26 7.89 -20.74
C GLU A 306 -1.57 6.52 -20.73
N ILE A 307 -1.36 5.93 -19.54
CA ILE A 307 -0.74 4.62 -19.40
C ILE A 307 -1.69 3.52 -19.87
N VAL A 308 -2.98 3.58 -19.50
CA VAL A 308 -3.98 2.61 -19.96
C VAL A 308 -4.13 2.64 -21.49
N ASP A 309 -4.12 3.84 -22.10
CA ASP A 309 -4.20 3.98 -23.57
C ASP A 309 -2.99 3.37 -24.28
N ALA A 310 -1.83 3.38 -23.62
CA ALA A 310 -0.59 2.90 -24.23
C ALA A 310 -0.39 1.38 -24.09
N VAL A 311 -0.80 0.77 -22.98
CA VAL A 311 -0.43 -0.62 -22.65
C VAL A 311 -1.52 -1.42 -21.93
N GLY A 312 -2.71 -0.85 -21.70
CA GLY A 312 -3.76 -1.50 -20.90
C GLY A 312 -4.40 -2.74 -21.57
N ASP A 313 -4.18 -2.94 -22.86
CA ASP A 313 -4.55 -4.14 -23.61
C ASP A 313 -3.52 -5.26 -23.54
N LYS A 314 -2.31 -4.98 -23.03
CA LYS A 314 -1.16 -5.90 -23.04
C LYS A 314 -0.83 -6.45 -21.66
N ILE A 315 -0.96 -5.64 -20.61
CA ILE A 315 -0.60 -5.99 -19.25
C ILE A 315 -1.61 -5.44 -18.24
N ASP A 316 -1.64 -6.01 -17.04
CA ASP A 316 -2.49 -5.52 -15.96
C ASP A 316 -2.03 -4.15 -15.43
N ILE A 317 -2.95 -3.20 -15.34
CA ILE A 317 -2.70 -1.87 -14.79
C ILE A 317 -3.36 -1.75 -13.43
N ILE A 318 -2.56 -1.47 -12.40
CA ILE A 318 -3.02 -1.24 -11.03
C ILE A 318 -2.88 0.24 -10.71
N CYS A 319 -3.95 0.90 -10.27
CA CYS A 319 -3.89 2.28 -9.79
C CYS A 319 -3.60 2.30 -8.28
N GLU A 320 -2.49 2.95 -7.88
CA GLU A 320 -2.08 3.03 -6.47
C GLU A 320 -1.74 4.47 -6.06
N GLY A 321 -2.57 5.05 -5.20
CA GLY A 321 -2.34 6.37 -4.60
C GLY A 321 -3.62 7.15 -4.36
N GLY A 322 -3.72 7.78 -3.18
CA GLY A 322 -4.80 8.70 -2.84
C GLY A 322 -6.19 8.10 -2.65
N ILE A 323 -6.33 6.78 -2.68
CA ILE A 323 -7.61 6.09 -2.56
C ILE A 323 -8.14 6.19 -1.12
N GLN A 324 -9.32 6.80 -0.96
CA GLN A 324 -9.99 7.01 0.32
C GLN A 324 -11.47 6.64 0.31
N ARG A 325 -12.06 6.36 -0.88
CA ARG A 325 -13.47 6.06 -1.09
C ARG A 325 -13.66 4.98 -2.15
N GLY A 326 -14.80 4.28 -2.11
CA GLY A 326 -15.23 3.37 -3.16
C GLY A 326 -15.36 4.07 -4.52
N THR A 327 -15.83 5.32 -4.55
CA THR A 327 -15.93 6.12 -5.78
C THR A 327 -14.58 6.40 -6.43
N HIS A 328 -13.47 6.49 -5.68
CA HIS A 328 -12.12 6.61 -6.25
C HIS A 328 -11.74 5.35 -7.01
N ILE A 329 -12.09 4.18 -6.44
CA ILE A 329 -11.86 2.88 -7.08
C ILE A 329 -12.68 2.79 -8.37
N LEU A 330 -13.98 3.14 -8.33
CA LEU A 330 -14.84 3.13 -9.52
C LEU A 330 -14.29 4.01 -10.64
N LYS A 331 -13.78 5.20 -10.31
CA LYS A 331 -13.17 6.11 -11.29
C LYS A 331 -11.93 5.49 -11.93
N ALA A 332 -11.05 4.88 -11.15
CA ALA A 332 -9.85 4.22 -11.67
C ALA A 332 -10.20 3.01 -12.56
N LEU A 333 -11.15 2.18 -12.13
CA LEU A 333 -11.65 1.04 -12.92
C LEU A 333 -12.32 1.50 -14.23
N SER A 334 -13.10 2.59 -14.17
CA SER A 334 -13.74 3.16 -15.37
C SER A 334 -12.73 3.72 -16.38
N ILE A 335 -11.55 4.15 -15.96
CA ILE A 335 -10.46 4.52 -16.87
C ILE A 335 -9.87 3.28 -17.56
N GLY A 336 -9.85 2.13 -16.87
CA GLY A 336 -9.32 0.86 -17.37
C GLY A 336 -8.29 0.18 -16.46
N ALA A 337 -8.12 0.64 -15.21
CA ALA A 337 -7.38 -0.12 -14.23
C ALA A 337 -8.08 -1.46 -13.95
N LYS A 338 -7.31 -2.54 -13.78
CA LYS A 338 -7.85 -3.86 -13.43
C LYS A 338 -8.22 -3.96 -11.96
N ALA A 339 -7.46 -3.26 -11.11
CA ALA A 339 -7.72 -3.11 -9.68
C ALA A 339 -7.03 -1.86 -9.15
N CYS A 340 -7.31 -1.57 -7.89
CA CYS A 340 -6.60 -0.57 -7.11
C CYS A 340 -5.83 -1.21 -5.96
N SER A 341 -4.80 -0.51 -5.46
CA SER A 341 -4.12 -0.87 -4.22
C SER A 341 -3.86 0.35 -3.36
N GLY A 342 -3.61 0.13 -2.08
CA GLY A 342 -3.28 1.23 -1.18
C GLY A 342 -2.72 0.76 0.15
N GLY A 343 -1.79 1.56 0.69
CA GLY A 343 -1.17 1.30 1.99
C GLY A 343 -1.95 1.95 3.12
N ARG A 344 -2.05 3.29 3.13
CA ARG A 344 -2.67 4.05 4.23
C ARG A 344 -4.13 3.66 4.48
N LEU A 345 -4.85 3.18 3.45
CA LEU A 345 -6.26 2.78 3.57
C LEU A 345 -6.49 1.69 4.62
N TYR A 346 -5.52 0.79 4.81
CA TYR A 346 -5.60 -0.26 5.82
C TYR A 346 -4.61 -0.06 6.98
N LEU A 347 -3.48 0.65 6.79
CA LEU A 347 -2.48 0.85 7.85
C LEU A 347 -3.04 1.63 9.04
N TYR A 348 -3.87 2.63 8.82
CA TYR A 348 -4.54 3.32 9.92
C TYR A 348 -5.46 2.35 10.69
N ALA A 349 -6.19 1.52 9.96
CA ALA A 349 -7.09 0.53 10.54
C ALA A 349 -6.32 -0.58 11.28
N LEU A 350 -5.12 -0.95 10.80
CA LEU A 350 -4.24 -1.92 11.46
C LEU A 350 -3.85 -1.51 12.89
N SER A 351 -3.91 -0.24 13.25
CA SER A 351 -3.77 0.19 14.66
C SER A 351 -4.79 -0.47 15.60
N ALA A 352 -5.85 -1.06 15.04
CA ALA A 352 -6.86 -1.86 15.75
C ALA A 352 -6.73 -3.38 15.46
N GLY A 353 -5.60 -3.83 14.93
CA GLY A 353 -5.34 -5.23 14.58
C GLY A 353 -6.17 -5.73 13.40
N GLN A 354 -6.31 -7.04 13.28
CA GLN A 354 -7.05 -7.70 12.20
C GLN A 354 -8.48 -7.16 12.08
N ALA A 355 -9.20 -7.00 13.18
CA ALA A 355 -10.57 -6.47 13.19
C ALA A 355 -10.66 -5.06 12.57
N GLY A 356 -9.63 -4.24 12.74
CA GLY A 356 -9.54 -2.93 12.11
C GLY A 356 -9.43 -3.04 10.59
N VAL A 357 -8.52 -3.86 10.10
CA VAL A 357 -8.32 -4.08 8.66
C VAL A 357 -9.57 -4.69 8.01
N GLU A 358 -10.17 -5.68 8.65
CA GLU A 358 -11.44 -6.28 8.19
C GLU A 358 -12.54 -5.23 8.07
N ARG A 359 -12.66 -4.34 9.06
CA ARG A 359 -13.67 -3.27 9.02
C ARG A 359 -13.39 -2.29 7.88
N ALA A 360 -12.14 -1.93 7.60
CA ALA A 360 -11.80 -1.06 6.50
C ALA A 360 -12.12 -1.72 5.14
N LEU A 361 -11.74 -2.98 4.94
CA LEU A 361 -12.05 -3.71 3.71
C LEU A 361 -13.57 -3.89 3.52
N ASN A 362 -14.29 -4.20 4.60
CA ASN A 362 -15.75 -4.28 4.55
C ASN A 362 -16.39 -2.95 4.14
N GLN A 363 -15.85 -1.83 4.61
CA GLN A 363 -16.37 -0.53 4.26
C GLN A 363 -16.18 -0.23 2.77
N TYR A 364 -14.98 -0.47 2.21
CA TYR A 364 -14.74 -0.31 0.78
C TYR A 364 -15.65 -1.22 -0.05
N ARG A 365 -15.85 -2.47 0.37
CA ARG A 365 -16.79 -3.38 -0.28
C ARG A 365 -18.21 -2.81 -0.29
N THR A 366 -18.68 -2.35 0.88
CA THR A 366 -20.03 -1.78 1.01
C THR A 366 -20.21 -0.49 0.20
N GLU A 367 -19.18 0.37 0.16
CA GLU A 367 -19.19 1.56 -0.68
C GLU A 367 -19.27 1.17 -2.17
N LEU A 368 -18.44 0.22 -2.63
CA LEU A 368 -18.44 -0.24 -4.01
C LEU A 368 -19.77 -0.87 -4.41
N GLU A 369 -20.33 -1.78 -3.61
CA GLU A 369 -21.65 -2.40 -3.88
C GLU A 369 -22.75 -1.36 -4.00
N ARG A 370 -22.80 -0.39 -3.08
CA ARG A 370 -23.78 0.71 -3.12
C ARG A 370 -23.58 1.58 -4.35
N ASP A 371 -22.34 2.00 -4.61
CA ASP A 371 -22.01 2.97 -5.64
C ASP A 371 -22.17 2.35 -7.04
N MET A 372 -21.86 1.07 -7.22
CA MET A 372 -22.16 0.30 -8.45
C MET A 372 -23.67 0.25 -8.74
N LYS A 373 -24.50 0.02 -7.70
CA LYS A 373 -25.97 0.07 -7.85
C LYS A 373 -26.44 1.46 -8.29
N LEU A 374 -25.89 2.52 -7.68
CA LEU A 374 -26.19 3.89 -8.06
C LEU A 374 -25.70 4.25 -9.48
N MET A 375 -24.60 3.64 -9.92
CA MET A 375 -24.09 3.76 -11.29
C MET A 375 -24.91 2.97 -12.33
N GLY A 376 -25.76 2.07 -11.88
CA GLY A 376 -26.51 1.17 -12.77
C GLY A 376 -25.66 0.05 -13.37
N CYS A 377 -24.59 -0.37 -12.69
CA CYS A 377 -23.67 -1.42 -13.14
C CYS A 377 -23.79 -2.66 -12.27
N THR A 378 -23.90 -3.84 -12.88
CA THR A 378 -24.00 -5.14 -12.18
C THR A 378 -22.66 -5.82 -12.00
N SER A 379 -21.62 -5.45 -12.74
CA SER A 379 -20.26 -6.00 -12.62
C SER A 379 -19.19 -4.95 -12.90
N VAL A 380 -17.99 -5.19 -12.39
CA VAL A 380 -16.80 -4.34 -12.61
C VAL A 380 -16.49 -4.21 -14.11
N GLU A 381 -16.75 -5.25 -14.90
CA GLU A 381 -16.50 -5.28 -16.35
C GLU A 381 -17.35 -4.27 -17.14
N GLN A 382 -18.47 -3.83 -16.58
CA GLN A 382 -19.34 -2.83 -17.22
C GLN A 382 -18.81 -1.41 -17.05
N LEU A 383 -17.87 -1.20 -16.13
CA LEU A 383 -17.27 0.12 -15.91
C LEU A 383 -16.37 0.48 -17.10
N ASN A 384 -16.59 1.66 -17.65
CA ASN A 384 -15.81 2.19 -18.76
C ASN A 384 -15.84 3.72 -18.76
N ARG A 385 -15.10 4.36 -19.67
CA ARG A 385 -14.95 5.81 -19.72
C ARG A 385 -16.25 6.59 -19.96
N SER A 386 -17.30 5.98 -20.49
CA SER A 386 -18.61 6.63 -20.61
C SER A 386 -19.27 6.89 -19.24
N ASN A 387 -18.79 6.23 -18.19
CA ASN A 387 -19.19 6.48 -16.82
C ASN A 387 -18.51 7.71 -16.21
N LEU A 388 -17.63 8.40 -16.94
CA LEU A 388 -16.81 9.48 -16.43
C LEU A 388 -17.04 10.79 -17.20
N ARG A 389 -16.95 11.90 -16.48
CA ARG A 389 -16.84 13.24 -17.03
C ARG A 389 -15.65 13.94 -16.39
N PHE A 390 -14.64 14.27 -17.18
CA PHE A 390 -13.52 15.13 -16.75
C PHE A 390 -13.99 16.57 -16.73
N ARG A 391 -13.67 17.29 -15.66
CA ARG A 391 -14.00 18.71 -15.48
C ARG A 391 -13.06 19.64 -16.22
#